data_e3eb0c832452e93a587b9c5ace632662
#
_entry.id   e3eb0c832452e93a587b9c5ace632662
#
_cell.length_a   1.000
_cell.length_b   1.000
_cell.length_c   1.000
_cell.angle_alpha   90.00
_cell.angle_beta   90.00
_cell.angle_gamma   90.00
#
_symmetry.space_group_name_H-M   'P 1'
#
loop_
_entity.id
_entity.type
_entity.pdbx_description
1 polymer ?
#
loop_
_entity_poly.entity_id
_entity_poly.type
_entity_poly.pdbx_seq_one_letter_code
_entity_poly.pdbx_strand_id
1 'polypeptide(L)'
;MKKLFKNKKFVVILSAALSLLLITGLSLFYAFFLRYSTTPKGGKLKTVDLSVMPAGTPADLEYLYDLKVIDFGDGGEEYMAHPDSVLLNPGTENEIVYTVYVGGHGKGPLQVKTSSDGGKTYSSRLTSLPKSWEKSEETPTVYELQFVGGEKKWILISANPKWPGYLSGDGFNVSVSTDNCETWTEFQKFYGKDSDFPTNPIVAMSALVRLKENGAWADKWMGLFHDNKFRLYKTILTFDEDGNPNWSQPEEYLKNSVTASGKKTDQTFLAKMAKLCEVECVRSSNGQGDELMIIGRSNTKRMNSLMAYSTDEGETWTELKEAPAAVNGERHKAEYTPDGRMVMTFRSVERDGRFTWHSEGLVMWVGKYEDLKKWYDSGENSLGDYRVKLAHVYLSGQTEPAEKAGSDTGYCGVVVLSDGRIVVSSYGKFDAESGKTYIASKTVKLEDLDKLYAKLAKTGS
;
A
#
# COMPACT_ATOMS: atom_id res chain seq x y z
N MET A 1 6.36 30.60 49.42
CA MET A 1 5.80 29.23 49.36
C MET A 1 5.09 28.77 50.63
N LYS A 2 5.68 28.81 51.83
CA LYS A 2 5.02 28.32 53.09
C LYS A 2 3.67 29.02 53.44
N LYS A 3 3.40 30.26 53.04
CA LYS A 3 2.14 30.98 53.30
C LYS A 3 0.97 30.51 52.36
N LEU A 4 1.26 30.07 51.11
CA LEU A 4 0.27 29.59 50.17
C LEU A 4 -0.34 28.24 50.60
N PHE A 5 0.43 27.33 51.17
CA PHE A 5 -0.05 26.03 51.65
C PHE A 5 -0.84 26.10 52.98
N LYS A 6 -0.87 27.24 53.68
CA LYS A 6 -1.76 27.46 54.84
C LYS A 6 -3.20 27.85 54.44
N ASN A 7 -3.43 28.21 53.16
CA ASN A 7 -4.76 28.54 52.67
C ASN A 7 -5.50 27.26 52.25
N LYS A 8 -6.46 26.79 53.03
CA LYS A 8 -7.23 25.58 52.77
C LYS A 8 -7.91 25.61 51.38
N LYS A 9 -8.42 26.76 50.94
CA LYS A 9 -9.05 26.90 49.61
C LYS A 9 -8.00 26.71 48.49
N PHE A 10 -6.81 27.28 48.63
CA PHE A 10 -5.73 27.11 47.64
C PHE A 10 -5.29 25.64 47.55
N VAL A 11 -5.15 24.95 48.68
CA VAL A 11 -4.79 23.52 48.71
C VAL A 11 -5.86 22.68 48.03
N VAL A 12 -7.14 22.94 48.28
CA VAL A 12 -8.26 22.23 47.62
C VAL A 12 -8.29 22.45 46.09
N ILE A 13 -8.12 23.71 45.64
CA ILE A 13 -8.07 24.05 44.23
C ILE A 13 -6.87 23.38 43.55
N LEU A 14 -5.70 23.42 44.17
CA LEU A 14 -4.49 22.77 43.64
C LEU A 14 -4.63 21.27 43.55
N SER A 15 -5.22 20.63 44.60
CA SER A 15 -5.47 19.19 44.61
C SER A 15 -6.48 18.78 43.50
N ALA A 16 -7.56 19.58 43.30
CA ALA A 16 -8.52 19.33 42.25
C ALA A 16 -7.89 19.48 40.88
N ALA A 17 -7.09 20.48 40.63
CA ALA A 17 -6.36 20.67 39.37
C ALA A 17 -5.37 19.55 39.08
N LEU A 18 -4.59 19.09 40.09
CA LEU A 18 -3.68 17.95 39.96
C LEU A 18 -4.44 16.64 39.70
N SER A 19 -5.58 16.42 40.36
CA SER A 19 -6.41 15.25 40.12
C SER A 19 -6.98 15.26 38.69
N LEU A 20 -7.45 16.42 38.22
CA LEU A 20 -7.93 16.55 36.84
C LEU A 20 -6.83 16.28 35.80
N LEU A 21 -5.63 16.81 36.01
CA LEU A 21 -4.46 16.57 35.16
C LEU A 21 -4.08 15.08 35.16
N LEU A 22 -4.11 14.43 36.32
CA LEU A 22 -3.82 12.99 36.47
C LEU A 22 -4.86 12.15 35.73
N ILE A 23 -6.17 12.44 35.92
CA ILE A 23 -7.27 11.74 35.25
C ILE A 23 -7.16 11.94 33.74
N THR A 24 -6.93 13.17 33.29
CA THR A 24 -6.75 13.45 31.85
C THR A 24 -5.53 12.72 31.29
N GLY A 25 -4.40 12.75 32.01
CA GLY A 25 -3.18 12.02 31.61
C GLY A 25 -3.39 10.52 31.55
N LEU A 26 -4.07 9.92 32.54
CA LEU A 26 -4.41 8.50 32.58
C LEU A 26 -5.41 8.13 31.50
N SER A 27 -6.40 8.97 31.23
CA SER A 27 -7.38 8.75 30.16
C SER A 27 -6.71 8.81 28.78
N LEU A 28 -5.83 9.76 28.55
CA LEU A 28 -5.03 9.84 27.33
C LEU A 28 -4.09 8.64 27.21
N PHE A 29 -3.40 8.27 28.30
CA PHE A 29 -2.54 7.09 28.31
C PHE A 29 -3.34 5.81 28.00
N TYR A 30 -4.52 5.63 28.61
CA TYR A 30 -5.41 4.51 28.29
C TYR A 30 -5.84 4.54 26.84
N ALA A 31 -6.33 5.68 26.35
CA ALA A 31 -6.79 5.81 24.96
C ALA A 31 -5.67 5.53 23.93
N PHE A 32 -4.45 6.00 24.19
CA PHE A 32 -3.36 5.91 23.22
C PHE A 32 -2.40 4.75 23.43
N PHE A 33 -2.26 4.22 24.64
CA PHE A 33 -1.29 3.18 24.94
C PHE A 33 -1.90 1.84 25.33
N LEU A 34 -3.02 1.82 26.04
CA LEU A 34 -3.63 0.58 26.47
C LEU A 34 -4.74 0.11 25.52
N ARG A 35 -5.56 1.02 25.00
CA ARG A 35 -6.60 0.67 24.02
C ARG A 35 -6.02 0.04 22.74
N TYR A 36 -4.91 0.56 22.27
CA TYR A 36 -4.22 0.08 21.05
C TYR A 36 -3.04 -0.86 21.33
N SER A 37 -2.78 -1.22 22.61
CA SER A 37 -1.72 -2.16 22.98
C SER A 37 -2.16 -3.62 23.01
N THR A 38 -3.45 -3.89 22.89
CA THR A 38 -3.96 -5.26 22.86
C THR A 38 -3.75 -5.84 21.48
N THR A 39 -3.20 -7.06 21.43
CA THR A 39 -3.16 -7.84 20.19
C THR A 39 -4.57 -7.89 19.59
N PRO A 40 -4.77 -7.54 18.30
CA PRO A 40 -6.08 -7.61 17.69
C PRO A 40 -6.67 -8.98 17.88
N LYS A 41 -7.93 -9.04 18.27
CA LYS A 41 -8.67 -10.30 18.32
C LYS A 41 -8.74 -10.83 16.89
N GLY A 42 -8.39 -12.05 16.69
CA GLY A 42 -8.39 -12.69 15.39
C GLY A 42 -7.24 -13.68 15.30
N GLY A 43 -7.55 -14.95 15.05
CA GLY A 43 -6.52 -15.98 14.86
C GLY A 43 -5.62 -15.62 13.68
N LYS A 44 -4.38 -16.10 13.71
CA LYS A 44 -3.53 -16.08 12.52
C LYS A 44 -4.18 -16.96 11.45
N LEU A 45 -4.32 -16.44 10.23
CA LEU A 45 -4.59 -17.28 9.08
C LEU A 45 -3.41 -18.23 8.86
N LYS A 46 -3.70 -19.42 8.36
CA LYS A 46 -2.64 -20.31 7.89
C LYS A 46 -1.92 -19.66 6.72
N THR A 47 -0.60 -19.87 6.66
CA THR A 47 0.27 -19.34 5.62
C THR A 47 0.76 -20.48 4.75
N VAL A 48 0.55 -20.40 3.44
CA VAL A 48 1.23 -21.21 2.43
C VAL A 48 2.61 -20.61 2.21
N ASP A 49 3.66 -21.36 2.51
CA ASP A 49 5.03 -20.87 2.33
C ASP A 49 5.58 -21.29 0.96
N LEU A 50 5.82 -20.30 0.08
CA LEU A 50 6.42 -20.48 -1.24
C LEU A 50 7.90 -20.06 -1.30
N SER A 51 8.50 -19.77 -0.15
CA SER A 51 9.90 -19.34 -0.11
C SER A 51 10.89 -20.51 -0.24
N VAL A 52 10.47 -21.72 0.12
CA VAL A 52 11.26 -22.95 0.00
C VAL A 52 10.38 -24.06 -0.56
N MET A 53 10.83 -24.69 -1.64
CA MET A 53 10.10 -25.80 -2.26
C MET A 53 10.27 -27.09 -1.44
N PRO A 54 9.19 -27.69 -0.92
CA PRO A 54 9.26 -28.97 -0.21
C PRO A 54 9.65 -30.12 -1.12
N ALA A 55 10.36 -31.11 -0.59
CA ALA A 55 10.63 -32.35 -1.31
C ALA A 55 9.30 -33.04 -1.69
N GLY A 56 9.21 -33.53 -2.93
CA GLY A 56 8.01 -34.20 -3.45
C GLY A 56 6.88 -33.24 -3.85
N THR A 57 7.18 -31.96 -4.07
CA THR A 57 6.26 -31.04 -4.74
C THR A 57 5.89 -31.61 -6.12
N PRO A 58 4.60 -31.67 -6.50
CA PRO A 58 4.19 -32.09 -7.84
C PRO A 58 4.79 -31.18 -8.92
N ALA A 59 5.22 -31.76 -10.04
CA ALA A 59 5.89 -31.01 -11.12
C ALA A 59 5.06 -29.86 -11.68
N ASP A 60 3.73 -29.99 -11.71
CA ASP A 60 2.79 -28.95 -12.15
C ASP A 60 2.64 -27.79 -11.16
N LEU A 61 3.15 -27.91 -9.93
CA LEU A 61 3.13 -26.89 -8.88
C LEU A 61 4.51 -26.30 -8.57
N GLU A 62 5.59 -26.82 -9.16
CA GLU A 62 6.96 -26.34 -8.91
C GLU A 62 7.15 -24.86 -9.27
N TYR A 63 6.48 -24.39 -10.33
CA TYR A 63 6.55 -22.99 -10.76
C TYR A 63 6.12 -21.99 -9.67
N LEU A 64 5.29 -22.39 -8.71
CA LEU A 64 4.87 -21.54 -7.59
C LEU A 64 6.05 -21.14 -6.69
N TYR A 65 7.10 -21.92 -6.68
CA TYR A 65 8.30 -21.66 -5.88
C TYR A 65 9.35 -20.85 -6.65
N ASP A 66 9.17 -20.67 -7.96
CA ASP A 66 10.08 -19.89 -8.78
C ASP A 66 10.00 -18.41 -8.45
N LEU A 67 11.14 -17.77 -8.20
CA LEU A 67 11.30 -16.32 -8.15
C LEU A 67 12.06 -15.88 -9.39
N LYS A 68 11.47 -15.01 -10.20
CA LYS A 68 12.06 -14.53 -11.45
C LYS A 68 12.68 -13.16 -11.23
N VAL A 69 13.96 -13.02 -11.52
CA VAL A 69 14.64 -11.72 -11.47
C VAL A 69 14.15 -10.86 -12.62
N ILE A 70 13.62 -9.68 -12.29
CA ILE A 70 13.27 -8.63 -13.25
C ILE A 70 14.52 -7.83 -13.57
N ASP A 71 15.17 -7.28 -12.53
CA ASP A 71 16.38 -6.48 -12.69
C ASP A 71 17.31 -6.67 -11.49
N PHE A 72 18.52 -7.12 -11.75
CA PHE A 72 19.52 -7.37 -10.72
C PHE A 72 20.44 -6.15 -10.44
N GLY A 73 20.24 -5.03 -11.13
CA GLY A 73 20.99 -3.81 -10.90
C GLY A 73 22.49 -3.97 -11.12
N ASP A 74 22.95 -3.92 -12.37
CA ASP A 74 24.38 -4.03 -12.77
C ASP A 74 25.16 -5.12 -12.00
N GLY A 75 24.57 -6.34 -11.98
CA GLY A 75 25.19 -7.48 -11.29
C GLY A 75 25.08 -7.43 -9.76
N GLY A 76 24.14 -6.69 -9.19
CA GLY A 76 23.90 -6.56 -7.75
C GLY A 76 24.62 -5.39 -7.09
N GLU A 77 25.26 -4.53 -7.87
CA GLU A 77 25.94 -3.33 -7.37
C GLU A 77 24.99 -2.13 -7.23
N GLU A 78 23.92 -2.06 -8.03
CA GLU A 78 22.87 -1.05 -7.91
C GLU A 78 21.80 -1.47 -6.89
N TYR A 79 21.36 -0.53 -6.07
CA TYR A 79 20.19 -0.69 -5.25
C TYR A 79 18.95 -0.44 -6.10
N MET A 80 18.06 -1.45 -6.27
CA MET A 80 16.82 -1.33 -7.03
C MET A 80 15.64 -1.46 -6.08
N ALA A 81 14.60 -0.62 -6.27
CA ALA A 81 13.46 -0.59 -5.35
C ALA A 81 12.13 -0.16 -5.98
N HIS A 82 11.08 -0.31 -5.20
CA HIS A 82 9.75 0.27 -5.34
C HIS A 82 9.12 0.02 -6.71
N PRO A 83 8.97 -1.24 -7.16
CA PRO A 83 8.27 -1.53 -8.40
C PRO A 83 6.77 -1.29 -8.26
N ASP A 84 6.17 -0.86 -9.38
CA ASP A 84 4.74 -0.94 -9.61
C ASP A 84 4.50 -1.50 -11.01
N SER A 85 3.32 -2.06 -11.28
CA SER A 85 3.05 -2.75 -12.54
C SER A 85 1.63 -2.50 -13.02
N VAL A 86 1.48 -2.45 -14.36
CA VAL A 86 0.18 -2.50 -15.02
C VAL A 86 0.17 -3.60 -16.07
N LEU A 87 -1.04 -4.11 -16.36
CA LEU A 87 -1.28 -5.08 -17.42
C LEU A 87 -1.71 -4.35 -18.68
N LEU A 88 -0.96 -4.53 -19.77
CA LEU A 88 -1.30 -3.99 -21.08
C LEU A 88 -1.98 -5.08 -21.93
N ASN A 89 -2.90 -4.66 -22.79
CA ASN A 89 -3.64 -5.53 -23.71
C ASN A 89 -4.31 -6.76 -23.03
N PRO A 90 -5.01 -6.59 -21.90
CA PRO A 90 -5.61 -7.72 -21.19
C PRO A 90 -6.57 -8.51 -22.13
N GLY A 91 -6.50 -9.85 -22.06
CA GLY A 91 -7.37 -10.73 -22.83
C GLY A 91 -6.94 -10.95 -24.29
N THR A 92 -5.78 -10.46 -24.68
CA THR A 92 -5.22 -10.69 -26.03
C THR A 92 -4.00 -11.60 -25.98
N GLU A 93 -3.57 -12.10 -27.14
CA GLU A 93 -2.29 -12.85 -27.26
C GLU A 93 -1.06 -11.98 -26.99
N ASN A 94 -1.22 -10.65 -27.03
CA ASN A 94 -0.17 -9.66 -26.78
C ASN A 94 -0.25 -9.03 -25.38
N GLU A 95 -0.71 -9.78 -24.39
CA GLU A 95 -0.78 -9.35 -23.01
C GLU A 95 0.61 -9.11 -22.45
N ILE A 96 0.86 -7.94 -21.86
CA ILE A 96 2.17 -7.52 -21.39
C ILE A 96 2.10 -7.05 -19.93
N VAL A 97 2.94 -7.61 -19.07
CA VAL A 97 3.23 -7.05 -17.74
C VAL A 97 4.26 -5.94 -17.92
N TYR A 98 3.85 -4.70 -17.67
CA TYR A 98 4.70 -3.52 -17.73
C TYR A 98 5.09 -3.13 -16.30
N THR A 99 6.37 -3.22 -15.97
CA THR A 99 6.87 -2.97 -14.61
C THR A 99 7.81 -1.78 -14.61
N VAL A 100 7.47 -0.74 -13.84
CA VAL A 100 8.28 0.44 -13.57
C VAL A 100 8.89 0.33 -12.18
N TYR A 101 10.12 0.78 -11.99
CA TYR A 101 10.84 0.78 -10.72
C TYR A 101 11.91 1.87 -10.72
N VAL A 102 12.55 2.10 -9.58
CA VAL A 102 13.55 3.15 -9.41
C VAL A 102 14.89 2.55 -8.97
N GLY A 103 15.99 3.12 -9.49
CA GLY A 103 17.31 2.92 -8.93
C GLY A 103 17.49 3.75 -7.65
N GLY A 104 18.01 3.14 -6.60
CA GLY A 104 18.14 3.77 -5.28
C GLY A 104 16.88 3.67 -4.41
N HIS A 105 17.00 4.05 -3.15
CA HIS A 105 15.88 4.01 -2.21
C HIS A 105 15.00 5.26 -2.38
N GLY A 106 13.95 5.11 -3.17
CA GLY A 106 12.96 6.15 -3.46
C GLY A 106 13.35 7.12 -4.56
N LYS A 107 14.61 7.31 -4.89
CA LYS A 107 15.04 8.28 -5.89
C LYS A 107 16.14 7.75 -6.79
N GLY A 108 16.12 8.19 -8.03
CA GLY A 108 17.05 7.81 -9.08
C GLY A 108 16.33 7.74 -10.42
N PRO A 109 17.00 7.27 -11.48
CA PRO A 109 16.34 7.10 -12.76
C PRO A 109 15.23 6.04 -12.67
N LEU A 110 14.08 6.34 -13.26
CA LEU A 110 13.06 5.35 -13.46
C LEU A 110 13.51 4.37 -14.55
N GLN A 111 13.27 3.11 -14.30
CA GLN A 111 13.58 2.01 -15.21
C GLN A 111 12.28 1.25 -15.52
N VAL A 112 12.25 0.63 -16.68
CA VAL A 112 11.12 -0.17 -17.13
C VAL A 112 11.61 -1.47 -17.75
N LYS A 113 10.95 -2.57 -17.39
CA LYS A 113 11.05 -3.85 -18.08
C LYS A 113 9.67 -4.43 -18.31
N THR A 114 9.52 -5.22 -19.35
CA THR A 114 8.25 -5.84 -19.73
C THR A 114 8.36 -7.35 -19.83
N SER A 115 7.25 -8.04 -19.61
CA SER A 115 7.13 -9.47 -19.84
C SER A 115 5.91 -9.74 -20.72
N SER A 116 6.08 -10.50 -21.81
CA SER A 116 5.02 -10.94 -22.72
C SER A 116 4.64 -12.41 -22.52
N ASP A 117 5.17 -13.08 -21.50
CA ASP A 117 4.94 -14.49 -21.20
C ASP A 117 4.37 -14.75 -19.80
N GLY A 118 3.81 -13.69 -19.21
CA GLY A 118 3.18 -13.75 -17.88
C GLY A 118 4.17 -13.84 -16.74
N GLY A 119 5.27 -13.11 -16.81
CA GLY A 119 6.26 -12.97 -15.76
C GLY A 119 7.31 -14.09 -15.72
N LYS A 120 7.41 -14.91 -16.77
CA LYS A 120 8.44 -15.97 -16.85
C LYS A 120 9.80 -15.41 -17.28
N THR A 121 9.80 -14.47 -18.23
CA THR A 121 10.99 -13.75 -18.68
C THR A 121 10.70 -12.26 -18.82
N TYR A 122 11.75 -11.44 -18.77
CA TYR A 122 11.64 -9.98 -18.88
C TYR A 122 12.59 -9.44 -19.93
N SER A 123 12.19 -8.35 -20.58
CA SER A 123 12.97 -7.62 -21.56
C SER A 123 14.26 -7.04 -20.95
N SER A 124 15.15 -6.51 -21.80
CA SER A 124 16.13 -5.52 -21.37
C SER A 124 15.44 -4.26 -20.86
N ARG A 125 16.14 -3.39 -20.11
CA ARG A 125 15.63 -2.07 -19.73
C ARG A 125 15.24 -1.30 -20.99
N LEU A 126 14.05 -0.68 -20.98
CA LEU A 126 13.64 0.19 -22.09
C LEU A 126 14.53 1.43 -22.14
N THR A 127 14.90 1.83 -23.33
CA THR A 127 15.81 3.00 -23.56
C THR A 127 15.08 4.25 -24.02
N SER A 128 13.85 4.10 -24.53
CA SER A 128 13.02 5.21 -25.05
C SER A 128 12.10 5.77 -23.96
N LEU A 129 12.69 6.20 -22.84
CA LEU A 129 11.96 6.81 -21.72
C LEU A 129 12.14 8.34 -21.72
N PRO A 130 11.18 9.12 -21.16
CA PRO A 130 11.30 10.56 -21.04
C PRO A 130 12.57 10.97 -20.28
N LYS A 131 13.23 12.02 -20.72
CA LYS A 131 14.46 12.50 -20.08
C LYS A 131 14.22 12.96 -18.63
N SER A 132 13.06 13.48 -18.34
CA SER A 132 12.69 13.89 -16.97
C SER A 132 12.63 12.72 -15.98
N TRP A 133 12.47 11.48 -16.44
CA TRP A 133 12.44 10.29 -15.60
C TRP A 133 13.82 9.93 -15.02
N GLU A 134 14.91 10.46 -15.56
CA GLU A 134 16.26 10.30 -15.01
C GLU A 134 16.40 10.88 -13.60
N LYS A 135 15.51 11.81 -13.21
CA LYS A 135 15.56 12.57 -11.96
C LYS A 135 14.35 12.36 -11.07
N SER A 136 13.82 11.17 -11.02
CA SER A 136 12.76 10.85 -10.07
C SER A 136 13.27 11.00 -8.62
N GLU A 137 12.44 11.57 -7.74
CA GLU A 137 12.81 11.89 -6.36
C GLU A 137 12.11 10.97 -5.35
N GLU A 138 11.14 10.13 -5.80
CA GLU A 138 10.41 9.21 -4.92
C GLU A 138 9.79 8.06 -5.74
N THR A 139 9.24 7.09 -5.02
CA THR A 139 8.55 5.89 -5.50
C THR A 139 7.60 6.18 -6.66
N PRO A 140 7.76 5.55 -7.82
CA PRO A 140 6.78 5.64 -8.90
C PRO A 140 5.53 4.83 -8.57
N THR A 141 4.39 5.33 -9.05
CA THR A 141 3.13 4.58 -9.13
C THR A 141 2.57 4.69 -10.54
N VAL A 142 2.06 3.60 -11.09
CA VAL A 142 1.53 3.55 -12.45
C VAL A 142 0.12 2.99 -12.46
N TYR A 143 -0.78 3.60 -13.25
CA TYR A 143 -2.19 3.23 -13.32
C TYR A 143 -2.69 3.26 -14.76
N GLU A 144 -3.58 2.33 -15.11
CA GLU A 144 -4.44 2.41 -16.28
C GLU A 144 -5.70 3.21 -15.91
N LEU A 145 -6.05 4.19 -16.71
CA LEU A 145 -7.26 5.00 -16.58
C LEU A 145 -8.23 4.64 -17.69
N GLN A 146 -9.39 4.13 -17.31
CA GLN A 146 -10.46 3.81 -18.25
C GLN A 146 -11.48 4.94 -18.28
N PHE A 147 -11.77 5.50 -19.44
CA PHE A 147 -12.76 6.56 -19.62
C PHE A 147 -14.14 6.00 -19.95
N VAL A 148 -15.18 6.79 -19.71
CA VAL A 148 -16.58 6.41 -20.02
C VAL A 148 -16.74 6.08 -21.51
N GLY A 149 -16.05 6.82 -22.39
CA GLY A 149 -16.04 6.59 -23.84
C GLY A 149 -15.29 5.34 -24.31
N GLY A 150 -14.66 4.59 -23.40
CA GLY A 150 -13.86 3.40 -23.71
C GLY A 150 -12.39 3.71 -24.04
N GLU A 151 -12.01 4.99 -24.10
CA GLU A 151 -10.61 5.40 -24.21
C GLU A 151 -9.84 4.96 -22.98
N LYS A 152 -8.53 4.71 -23.16
CA LYS A 152 -7.59 4.41 -22.08
C LYS A 152 -6.42 5.38 -22.13
N LYS A 153 -5.95 5.75 -20.94
CA LYS A 153 -4.66 6.42 -20.73
C LYS A 153 -3.92 5.70 -19.62
N TRP A 154 -2.61 5.83 -19.63
CA TRP A 154 -1.75 5.39 -18.53
C TRP A 154 -1.12 6.61 -17.88
N ILE A 155 -1.07 6.60 -16.57
CA ILE A 155 -0.49 7.69 -15.81
C ILE A 155 0.58 7.15 -14.87
N LEU A 156 1.75 7.78 -14.88
CA LEU A 156 2.83 7.53 -13.95
C LEU A 156 3.03 8.76 -13.08
N ILE A 157 3.11 8.53 -11.77
CA ILE A 157 3.20 9.58 -10.77
C ILE A 157 4.43 9.33 -9.88
N SER A 158 5.22 10.37 -9.63
CA SER A 158 6.36 10.33 -8.72
C SER A 158 6.39 11.58 -7.86
N ALA A 159 6.52 11.43 -6.55
CA ALA A 159 6.61 12.55 -5.63
C ALA A 159 7.97 13.27 -5.70
N ASN A 160 8.00 14.52 -5.27
CA ASN A 160 9.23 15.32 -5.15
C ASN A 160 9.47 15.78 -3.70
N PRO A 161 9.66 14.87 -2.73
CA PRO A 161 9.96 15.27 -1.37
C PRO A 161 11.34 15.92 -1.30
N LYS A 162 11.51 16.89 -0.42
CA LYS A 162 12.84 17.43 -0.08
C LYS A 162 13.41 16.70 1.14
N TRP A 163 14.48 15.98 0.94
CA TRP A 163 15.26 15.27 1.96
C TRP A 163 16.63 15.92 2.18
N PRO A 164 17.19 15.99 3.40
CA PRO A 164 16.52 16.06 4.68
C PRO A 164 15.99 17.48 4.92
N GLY A 165 14.90 17.64 5.55
CA GLY A 165 14.46 18.95 5.99
C GLY A 165 13.00 19.30 5.80
N TYR A 166 12.21 18.43 5.24
CA TYR A 166 10.74 18.38 5.35
C TYR A 166 9.93 19.71 5.30
N LEU A 167 10.55 20.84 5.10
CA LEU A 167 9.89 22.15 5.23
C LEU A 167 9.35 22.68 3.90
N SER A 168 9.86 22.19 2.77
CA SER A 168 9.45 22.65 1.45
C SER A 168 9.49 21.51 0.45
N GLY A 169 8.46 20.69 0.41
CA GLY A 169 8.26 19.74 -0.68
C GLY A 169 8.06 20.46 -2.01
N ASP A 170 8.23 19.76 -3.09
CA ASP A 170 8.10 20.28 -4.44
C ASP A 170 7.01 19.54 -5.23
N GLY A 171 5.94 19.14 -4.53
CA GLY A 171 4.78 18.51 -5.14
C GLY A 171 5.05 17.12 -5.67
N PHE A 172 4.39 16.78 -6.77
CA PHE A 172 4.58 15.52 -7.48
C PHE A 172 4.62 15.75 -8.99
N ASN A 173 5.25 14.84 -9.68
CA ASN A 173 5.37 14.79 -11.12
C ASN A 173 4.38 13.79 -11.71
N VAL A 174 3.86 14.09 -12.90
CA VAL A 174 2.94 13.25 -13.66
C VAL A 174 3.45 13.12 -15.09
N SER A 175 3.41 11.92 -15.60
CA SER A 175 3.67 11.58 -17.00
C SER A 175 2.49 10.76 -17.52
N VAL A 176 2.06 11.00 -18.76
CA VAL A 176 0.89 10.35 -19.36
C VAL A 176 1.30 9.65 -20.64
N SER A 177 0.74 8.47 -20.86
CA SER A 177 0.78 7.74 -22.13
C SER A 177 -0.66 7.56 -22.67
N THR A 178 -0.83 7.70 -23.98
CA THR A 178 -2.08 7.46 -24.70
C THR A 178 -1.96 6.33 -25.73
N ASP A 179 -0.83 5.67 -25.80
CA ASP A 179 -0.44 4.70 -26.80
C ASP A 179 0.03 3.37 -26.17
N ASN A 180 -0.64 2.92 -25.11
CA ASN A 180 -0.35 1.65 -24.45
C ASN A 180 1.09 1.56 -23.87
N CYS A 181 1.55 2.63 -23.27
CA CYS A 181 2.89 2.79 -22.67
C CYS A 181 4.07 2.73 -23.68
N GLU A 182 3.81 2.88 -25.00
CA GLU A 182 4.88 2.95 -25.99
C GLU A 182 5.66 4.25 -25.89
N THR A 183 4.94 5.36 -25.70
CA THR A 183 5.54 6.68 -25.41
C THR A 183 4.91 7.36 -24.22
N TRP A 184 5.67 8.22 -23.58
CA TRP A 184 5.25 8.96 -22.38
C TRP A 184 5.59 10.45 -22.53
N THR A 185 4.75 11.32 -21.96
CA THR A 185 5.06 12.74 -21.85
C THR A 185 6.23 12.97 -20.88
N GLU A 186 6.95 14.08 -21.04
CA GLU A 186 7.84 14.56 -19.97
C GLU A 186 7.06 14.87 -18.70
N PHE A 187 7.70 14.81 -17.53
CA PHE A 187 7.05 15.11 -16.26
C PHE A 187 6.45 16.51 -16.22
N GLN A 188 5.16 16.59 -15.97
CA GLN A 188 4.47 17.80 -15.54
C GLN A 188 4.40 17.82 -14.02
N LYS A 189 4.78 18.94 -13.40
CA LYS A 189 4.78 19.11 -11.95
C LYS A 189 3.49 19.73 -11.46
N PHE A 190 2.96 19.15 -10.36
CA PHE A 190 1.79 19.66 -9.64
C PHE A 190 2.14 19.98 -8.20
N TYR A 191 1.54 21.05 -7.67
CA TYR A 191 1.67 21.52 -6.28
C TYR A 191 3.12 21.67 -5.80
N GLY A 192 4.00 22.08 -6.72
CA GLY A 192 5.37 22.45 -6.41
C GLY A 192 5.46 23.65 -5.47
N LYS A 193 6.68 23.94 -5.03
CA LYS A 193 6.99 25.01 -4.06
C LYS A 193 6.49 26.42 -4.46
N ASP A 194 6.37 26.66 -5.76
CA ASP A 194 5.98 27.96 -6.33
C ASP A 194 4.49 27.99 -6.73
N SER A 195 3.71 26.94 -6.41
CA SER A 195 2.26 26.91 -6.66
C SER A 195 1.48 27.56 -5.53
N ASP A 196 0.21 27.87 -5.78
CA ASP A 196 -0.72 28.43 -4.77
C ASP A 196 -0.96 27.47 -3.61
N PHE A 197 -0.71 26.17 -3.80
CA PHE A 197 -0.90 25.13 -2.79
C PHE A 197 0.27 24.15 -2.73
N PRO A 198 1.44 24.59 -2.26
CA PRO A 198 2.62 23.74 -2.21
C PRO A 198 2.43 22.58 -1.24
N THR A 199 2.75 21.35 -1.69
CA THR A 199 2.68 20.14 -0.89
C THR A 199 4.04 19.45 -0.82
N ASN A 200 4.22 18.60 0.20
CA ASN A 200 5.40 17.73 0.33
C ASN A 200 4.96 16.25 0.42
N PRO A 201 4.44 15.68 -0.66
CA PRO A 201 3.98 14.30 -0.66
C PRO A 201 5.14 13.31 -0.54
N ILE A 202 4.87 12.24 0.17
CA ILE A 202 5.70 11.06 0.23
C ILE A 202 4.88 9.92 -0.40
N VAL A 203 5.41 9.20 -1.38
CA VAL A 203 4.67 8.21 -2.17
C VAL A 203 3.35 8.81 -2.70
N ALA A 204 3.47 9.69 -3.68
CA ALA A 204 2.30 10.33 -4.28
C ALA A 204 1.41 9.29 -4.96
N MET A 205 0.11 9.44 -4.73
CA MET A 205 -0.93 8.57 -5.25
C MET A 205 -0.65 7.10 -4.94
N SER A 206 -0.49 6.80 -3.65
CA SER A 206 -0.44 5.41 -3.18
C SER A 206 -1.70 4.62 -3.56
N ALA A 207 -2.80 5.31 -3.82
CA ALA A 207 -4.00 4.81 -4.47
C ALA A 207 -4.56 5.85 -5.45
N LEU A 208 -5.11 5.37 -6.56
CA LEU A 208 -5.84 6.15 -7.54
C LEU A 208 -7.08 5.36 -7.98
N VAL A 209 -8.27 5.80 -7.54
CA VAL A 209 -9.51 5.07 -7.76
C VAL A 209 -10.49 5.88 -8.60
N ARG A 210 -11.07 5.27 -9.65
CA ARG A 210 -12.10 5.89 -10.47
C ARG A 210 -13.36 6.13 -9.65
N LEU A 211 -13.98 7.28 -9.82
CA LEU A 211 -15.17 7.71 -9.10
C LEU A 211 -16.45 7.48 -9.91
N LYS A 212 -17.56 7.40 -9.19
CA LYS A 212 -18.91 7.45 -9.75
C LYS A 212 -19.56 8.78 -9.40
N GLU A 213 -20.40 9.29 -10.31
CA GLU A 213 -21.30 10.42 -10.06
C GLU A 213 -22.74 9.96 -10.32
N ASN A 214 -23.60 10.14 -9.34
CA ASN A 214 -25.01 9.65 -9.40
C ASN A 214 -25.13 8.16 -9.75
N GLY A 215 -24.20 7.33 -9.25
CA GLY A 215 -24.17 5.89 -9.47
C GLY A 215 -23.58 5.45 -10.83
N ALA A 216 -23.18 6.37 -11.69
CA ALA A 216 -22.56 6.08 -12.98
C ALA A 216 -21.05 6.40 -12.95
N TRP A 217 -20.25 5.67 -13.72
CA TRP A 217 -18.82 5.97 -13.86
C TRP A 217 -18.61 7.37 -14.43
N ALA A 218 -17.70 8.11 -13.82
CA ALA A 218 -17.24 9.41 -14.29
C ALA A 218 -15.77 9.32 -14.76
N ASP A 219 -15.34 10.31 -15.55
CA ASP A 219 -13.94 10.47 -15.95
C ASP A 219 -13.21 11.31 -14.90
N LYS A 220 -13.27 10.81 -13.68
CA LYS A 220 -12.68 11.39 -12.48
C LYS A 220 -12.06 10.30 -11.63
N TRP A 221 -10.89 10.58 -11.07
CA TRP A 221 -10.16 9.65 -10.20
C TRP A 221 -9.74 10.36 -8.92
N MET A 222 -10.00 9.72 -7.79
CA MET A 222 -9.50 10.18 -6.50
C MET A 222 -8.12 9.61 -6.25
N GLY A 223 -7.12 10.48 -6.16
CA GLY A 223 -5.77 10.14 -5.76
C GLY A 223 -5.54 10.40 -4.27
N LEU A 224 -4.94 9.45 -3.58
CA LEU A 224 -4.63 9.54 -2.15
C LEU A 224 -3.12 9.60 -1.94
N PHE A 225 -2.68 10.52 -1.09
CA PHE A 225 -1.28 10.64 -0.67
C PHE A 225 -1.17 11.15 0.77
N HIS A 226 0.01 11.04 1.35
CA HIS A 226 0.33 11.65 2.64
C HIS A 226 1.54 12.57 2.51
N ASP A 227 1.63 13.53 3.41
CA ASP A 227 2.82 14.37 3.52
C ASP A 227 3.80 13.84 4.58
N ASN A 228 4.94 14.48 4.67
CA ASN A 228 5.98 14.19 5.66
C ASN A 228 5.57 14.41 7.13
N LYS A 229 4.39 14.99 7.38
CA LYS A 229 3.77 15.15 8.72
C LYS A 229 2.64 14.14 8.94
N PHE A 230 2.48 13.16 8.05
CA PHE A 230 1.40 12.17 8.08
C PHE A 230 0.01 12.79 8.05
N ARG A 231 -0.14 13.92 7.33
CA ARG A 231 -1.45 14.43 6.95
C ARG A 231 -1.86 13.70 5.66
N LEU A 232 -3.08 13.21 5.65
CA LEU A 232 -3.61 12.41 4.54
C LEU A 232 -4.48 13.29 3.65
N TYR A 233 -4.11 13.36 2.38
CA TYR A 233 -4.76 14.18 1.38
C TYR A 233 -5.41 13.35 0.30
N LYS A 234 -6.57 13.82 -0.18
CA LYS A 234 -7.17 13.44 -1.46
C LYS A 234 -7.04 14.59 -2.45
N THR A 235 -6.95 14.26 -3.72
CA THR A 235 -7.08 15.19 -4.85
C THR A 235 -7.76 14.49 -6.01
N ILE A 236 -8.53 15.20 -6.81
CA ILE A 236 -9.30 14.61 -7.91
C ILE A 236 -8.59 14.89 -9.23
N LEU A 237 -8.26 13.83 -9.94
CA LEU A 237 -7.75 13.89 -11.31
C LEU A 237 -8.92 14.00 -12.29
N THR A 238 -8.79 14.91 -13.22
CA THR A 238 -9.60 15.05 -14.43
C THR A 238 -8.66 15.34 -15.61
N PHE A 239 -9.19 15.41 -16.81
CA PHE A 239 -8.44 15.82 -18.00
C PHE A 239 -9.15 16.99 -18.66
N ASP A 240 -8.38 17.94 -19.19
CA ASP A 240 -8.90 19.04 -19.99
C ASP A 240 -9.24 18.59 -21.44
N GLU A 241 -9.75 19.53 -22.26
CA GLU A 241 -10.13 19.24 -23.65
C GLU A 241 -8.94 18.83 -24.54
N ASP A 242 -7.72 19.26 -24.17
CA ASP A 242 -6.47 18.91 -24.85
C ASP A 242 -5.89 17.58 -24.35
N GLY A 243 -6.54 16.96 -23.35
CA GLY A 243 -6.13 15.67 -22.77
C GLY A 243 -5.01 15.78 -21.74
N ASN A 244 -4.73 16.98 -21.21
CA ASN A 244 -3.75 17.15 -20.14
C ASN A 244 -4.37 16.84 -18.77
N PRO A 245 -3.60 16.22 -17.85
CA PRO A 245 -4.07 15.95 -16.50
C PRO A 245 -4.28 17.26 -15.72
N ASN A 246 -5.39 17.33 -14.99
CA ASN A 246 -5.73 18.42 -14.10
C ASN A 246 -6.11 17.85 -12.73
N TRP A 247 -5.56 18.43 -11.66
CA TRP A 247 -5.77 17.97 -10.29
C TRP A 247 -6.47 19.04 -9.46
N SER A 248 -7.50 18.64 -8.71
CA SER A 248 -8.14 19.53 -7.74
C SER A 248 -7.19 19.88 -6.60
N GLN A 249 -7.44 21.00 -5.92
CA GLN A 249 -6.71 21.35 -4.71
C GLN A 249 -6.78 20.20 -3.69
N PRO A 250 -5.62 19.77 -3.12
CA PRO A 250 -5.59 18.70 -2.12
C PRO A 250 -6.32 19.09 -0.84
N GLU A 251 -7.08 18.14 -0.27
CA GLU A 251 -7.78 18.31 1.00
C GLU A 251 -7.54 17.14 1.96
N GLU A 252 -7.48 17.42 3.27
CA GLU A 252 -7.37 16.36 4.28
C GLU A 252 -8.70 15.61 4.41
N TYR A 253 -8.81 14.39 3.87
CA TYR A 253 -10.10 13.71 3.70
C TYR A 253 -10.66 13.09 4.99
N LEU A 254 -9.85 12.75 6.02
CA LEU A 254 -10.33 12.20 7.29
C LEU A 254 -10.91 13.24 8.27
N LYS A 255 -10.92 14.52 7.89
CA LYS A 255 -11.66 15.58 8.62
C LYS A 255 -13.16 15.35 8.59
N ASN A 256 -13.66 14.78 7.50
CA ASN A 256 -15.07 14.52 7.25
C ASN A 256 -15.42 13.06 7.50
N SER A 257 -15.06 12.53 8.67
CA SER A 257 -15.42 11.18 9.06
C SER A 257 -16.78 11.16 9.77
N VAL A 258 -17.40 9.98 9.82
CA VAL A 258 -18.68 9.74 10.49
C VAL A 258 -18.61 8.53 11.42
N THR A 259 -19.23 8.64 12.57
CA THR A 259 -19.39 7.50 13.49
C THR A 259 -20.43 6.52 12.95
N ALA A 260 -20.55 5.34 13.54
CA ALA A 260 -21.59 4.37 13.21
C ALA A 260 -23.03 4.92 13.40
N SER A 261 -23.21 5.96 14.23
CA SER A 261 -24.48 6.66 14.41
C SER A 261 -24.70 7.83 13.44
N GLY A 262 -23.80 8.03 12.46
CA GLY A 262 -23.88 9.11 11.47
C GLY A 262 -23.44 10.49 11.99
N LYS A 263 -22.86 10.57 13.19
CA LYS A 263 -22.35 11.84 13.73
C LYS A 263 -20.99 12.17 13.09
N LYS A 264 -20.82 13.41 12.60
CA LYS A 264 -19.53 13.90 12.09
C LYS A 264 -18.43 13.81 13.17
N THR A 265 -17.26 13.38 12.76
CA THR A 265 -16.05 13.28 13.61
C THR A 265 -14.81 13.62 12.77
N ASP A 266 -13.73 14.00 13.44
CA ASP A 266 -12.44 14.28 12.82
C ASP A 266 -11.45 13.18 13.23
N GLN A 267 -10.98 12.38 12.27
CA GLN A 267 -10.04 11.28 12.50
C GLN A 267 -8.59 11.66 12.19
N THR A 268 -8.31 12.93 11.81
CA THR A 268 -6.94 13.36 11.45
C THR A 268 -5.97 13.26 12.61
N PHE A 269 -6.44 13.45 13.83
CA PHE A 269 -5.60 13.29 15.03
C PHE A 269 -5.16 11.83 15.22
N LEU A 270 -6.08 10.87 15.10
CA LEU A 270 -5.76 9.44 15.20
C LEU A 270 -4.82 9.02 14.06
N ALA A 271 -5.09 9.45 12.83
CA ALA A 271 -4.23 9.19 11.67
C ALA A 271 -2.80 9.69 11.90
N LYS A 272 -2.61 10.90 12.41
CA LYS A 272 -1.28 11.44 12.76
C LYS A 272 -0.61 10.67 13.89
N MET A 273 -1.35 10.29 14.91
CA MET A 273 -0.83 9.47 16.03
C MET A 273 -0.39 8.09 15.57
N ALA A 274 -1.13 7.48 14.67
CA ALA A 274 -0.77 6.23 14.01
C ALA A 274 0.37 6.40 13.01
N LYS A 275 0.71 7.63 12.60
CA LYS A 275 1.52 7.91 11.42
C LYS A 275 1.02 7.13 10.21
N LEU A 276 -0.30 7.21 9.99
CA LEU A 276 -0.97 6.52 8.88
C LEU A 276 -0.44 7.05 7.55
N CYS A 277 -0.04 6.16 6.67
CA CYS A 277 0.59 6.49 5.40
C CYS A 277 0.40 5.37 4.37
N GLU A 278 0.78 5.64 3.13
CA GLU A 278 0.80 4.65 2.05
C GLU A 278 -0.53 3.90 1.93
N VAL A 279 -1.62 4.67 1.91
CA VAL A 279 -2.99 4.14 1.94
C VAL A 279 -3.35 3.53 0.60
N GLU A 280 -3.79 2.26 0.60
CA GLU A 280 -4.47 1.62 -0.52
C GLU A 280 -5.96 1.90 -0.45
N CYS A 281 -6.63 2.02 -1.62
CA CYS A 281 -8.07 2.22 -1.70
C CYS A 281 -8.69 1.20 -2.67
N VAL A 282 -9.62 0.41 -2.16
CA VAL A 282 -10.26 -0.68 -2.90
C VAL A 282 -11.76 -0.43 -2.97
N ARG A 283 -12.34 -0.59 -4.16
CA ARG A 283 -13.80 -0.53 -4.37
C ARG A 283 -14.40 -1.92 -4.21
N SER A 284 -15.56 -2.03 -3.56
CA SER A 284 -16.30 -3.28 -3.34
C SER A 284 -16.75 -3.96 -4.64
N SER A 285 -17.29 -5.18 -4.53
CA SER A 285 -17.93 -5.92 -5.65
C SER A 285 -17.03 -6.01 -6.88
N ASN A 286 -15.83 -6.56 -6.75
CA ASN A 286 -14.86 -6.68 -7.85
C ASN A 286 -14.54 -5.34 -8.54
N GLY A 287 -14.44 -4.26 -7.76
CA GLY A 287 -14.20 -2.93 -8.28
C GLY A 287 -15.41 -2.22 -8.87
N GLN A 288 -16.61 -2.82 -8.81
CA GLN A 288 -17.83 -2.29 -9.45
C GLN A 288 -18.86 -1.72 -8.45
N GLY A 289 -18.69 -1.97 -7.15
CA GLY A 289 -19.63 -1.55 -6.10
C GLY A 289 -19.59 -0.05 -5.80
N ASP A 290 -20.39 0.35 -4.82
CA ASP A 290 -20.56 1.76 -4.41
C ASP A 290 -19.86 2.06 -3.07
N GLU A 291 -19.15 1.09 -2.49
CA GLU A 291 -18.38 1.27 -1.27
C GLU A 291 -16.89 1.25 -1.55
N LEU A 292 -16.15 2.16 -0.94
CA LEU A 292 -14.69 2.21 -0.94
C LEU A 292 -14.16 1.80 0.43
N MET A 293 -13.08 1.04 0.45
CA MET A 293 -12.30 0.71 1.64
C MET A 293 -10.92 1.33 1.52
N ILE A 294 -10.46 2.01 2.55
CA ILE A 294 -9.04 2.34 2.69
C ILE A 294 -8.38 1.42 3.72
N ILE A 295 -7.14 1.04 3.43
CA ILE A 295 -6.24 0.38 4.38
C ILE A 295 -4.85 0.97 4.24
N GLY A 296 -4.19 1.30 5.35
CA GLY A 296 -2.89 1.93 5.31
C GLY A 296 -1.96 1.51 6.43
N ARG A 297 -0.68 1.69 6.18
CA ARG A 297 0.43 1.41 7.09
C ARG A 297 0.36 2.30 8.33
N SER A 298 0.47 1.70 9.51
CA SER A 298 0.70 2.40 10.77
C SER A 298 2.20 2.46 11.06
N ASN A 299 2.83 3.61 10.79
CA ASN A 299 4.28 3.77 10.93
C ASN A 299 4.74 4.08 12.37
N THR A 300 3.84 4.02 13.35
CA THR A 300 4.22 4.19 14.77
C THR A 300 4.83 2.94 15.37
N LYS A 301 4.67 1.77 14.74
CA LYS A 301 4.99 0.44 15.28
C LYS A 301 4.29 0.14 16.63
N ARG A 302 3.11 0.73 16.84
CA ARG A 302 2.29 0.54 18.07
C ARG A 302 0.86 0.13 17.80
N MET A 303 0.44 0.15 16.56
CA MET A 303 -0.89 -0.22 16.07
C MET A 303 -0.74 -1.10 14.85
N ASN A 304 -1.77 -1.88 14.55
CA ASN A 304 -1.90 -2.50 13.24
C ASN A 304 -2.15 -1.44 12.16
N SER A 305 -2.13 -1.87 10.90
CA SER A 305 -2.68 -1.10 9.79
C SER A 305 -4.08 -0.59 10.14
N LEU A 306 -4.43 0.60 9.67
CA LEU A 306 -5.74 1.19 9.93
C LEU A 306 -6.60 1.14 8.68
N MET A 307 -7.90 0.99 8.86
CA MET A 307 -8.87 0.91 7.78
C MET A 307 -10.13 1.74 8.09
N ALA A 308 -10.80 2.20 7.04
CA ALA A 308 -12.09 2.87 7.07
C ALA A 308 -12.85 2.65 5.75
N TYR A 309 -14.13 2.98 5.73
CA TYR A 309 -15.01 2.80 4.57
C TYR A 309 -15.71 4.10 4.20
N SER A 310 -16.06 4.25 2.93
CA SER A 310 -16.87 5.33 2.39
C SER A 310 -17.95 4.75 1.48
N THR A 311 -19.16 5.33 1.56
CA THR A 311 -20.31 5.00 0.69
C THR A 311 -20.75 6.19 -0.17
N ASP A 312 -19.92 7.22 -0.24
CA ASP A 312 -20.18 8.48 -0.94
C ASP A 312 -18.96 8.97 -1.74
N GLU A 313 -18.27 8.01 -2.38
CA GLU A 313 -17.13 8.25 -3.26
C GLU A 313 -15.96 9.00 -2.56
N GLY A 314 -15.77 8.76 -1.26
CA GLY A 314 -14.67 9.34 -0.49
C GLY A 314 -14.93 10.77 0.03
N GLU A 315 -16.19 11.24 -0.01
CA GLU A 315 -16.55 12.52 0.60
C GLU A 315 -16.57 12.43 2.12
N THR A 316 -17.10 11.33 2.66
CA THR A 316 -17.00 11.00 4.08
C THR A 316 -16.46 9.59 4.29
N TRP A 317 -15.80 9.39 5.43
CA TRP A 317 -15.22 8.10 5.81
C TRP A 317 -15.74 7.68 7.17
N THR A 318 -15.89 6.39 7.38
CA THR A 318 -16.18 5.86 8.72
C THR A 318 -14.99 6.10 9.67
N GLU A 319 -15.16 5.85 10.96
CA GLU A 319 -14.06 5.95 11.93
C GLU A 319 -12.91 4.99 11.59
N LEU A 320 -11.67 5.42 11.80
CA LEU A 320 -10.50 4.53 11.66
C LEU A 320 -10.54 3.41 12.69
N LYS A 321 -10.38 2.18 12.25
CA LYS A 321 -10.21 0.99 13.11
C LYS A 321 -8.95 0.22 12.71
N GLU A 322 -8.38 -0.53 13.66
CA GLU A 322 -7.28 -1.43 13.35
C GLU A 322 -7.74 -2.58 12.45
N ALA A 323 -7.00 -2.85 11.41
CA ALA A 323 -7.19 -4.00 10.53
C ALA A 323 -6.87 -5.31 11.26
N PRO A 324 -7.42 -6.45 10.80
CA PRO A 324 -7.08 -7.74 11.37
C PRO A 324 -5.60 -8.08 11.18
N ALA A 325 -5.05 -8.91 12.05
CA ALA A 325 -3.65 -9.34 11.98
C ALA A 325 -3.30 -10.01 10.63
N ALA A 326 -4.28 -10.61 9.97
CA ALA A 326 -4.12 -11.25 8.67
C ALA A 326 -3.61 -10.32 7.57
N VAL A 327 -3.97 -9.03 7.63
CA VAL A 327 -3.57 -7.99 6.67
C VAL A 327 -2.75 -6.87 7.32
N ASN A 328 -2.16 -7.13 8.50
CA ASN A 328 -1.30 -6.14 9.12
C ASN A 328 0.03 -6.05 8.37
N GLY A 329 0.29 -4.93 7.75
CA GLY A 329 1.45 -4.77 6.89
C GLY A 329 1.76 -3.34 6.50
N GLU A 330 2.72 -3.20 5.61
CA GLU A 330 3.21 -1.92 5.09
C GLU A 330 3.13 -1.92 3.57
N ARG A 331 2.61 -0.82 3.00
CA ARG A 331 2.39 -0.61 1.57
C ARG A 331 1.53 -1.73 0.95
N HIS A 332 0.26 -1.72 1.27
CA HIS A 332 -0.72 -2.62 0.67
C HIS A 332 -0.90 -2.32 -0.83
N LYS A 333 -1.08 -3.38 -1.62
CA LYS A 333 -1.52 -3.30 -3.01
C LYS A 333 -2.52 -4.44 -3.23
N ALA A 334 -3.71 -4.12 -3.69
CA ALA A 334 -4.81 -5.07 -3.82
C ALA A 334 -5.30 -5.16 -5.27
N GLU A 335 -5.64 -6.39 -5.69
CA GLU A 335 -6.24 -6.66 -6.98
C GLU A 335 -7.33 -7.75 -6.85
N TYR A 336 -8.36 -7.66 -7.67
CA TYR A 336 -9.37 -8.69 -7.77
C TYR A 336 -8.98 -9.79 -8.76
N THR A 337 -9.36 -11.00 -8.44
CA THR A 337 -9.18 -12.16 -9.30
C THR A 337 -10.50 -12.54 -9.99
N PRO A 338 -10.46 -13.27 -11.13
CA PRO A 338 -11.67 -13.61 -11.90
C PRO A 338 -12.72 -14.41 -11.12
N ASP A 339 -12.33 -15.13 -10.06
CA ASP A 339 -13.25 -15.87 -9.19
C ASP A 339 -13.92 -15.01 -8.10
N GLY A 340 -13.66 -13.68 -8.11
CA GLY A 340 -14.26 -12.72 -7.19
C GLY A 340 -13.55 -12.60 -5.85
N ARG A 341 -12.44 -13.30 -5.66
CA ARG A 341 -11.56 -13.06 -4.52
C ARG A 341 -10.68 -11.83 -4.75
N MET A 342 -10.16 -11.31 -3.69
CA MET A 342 -9.18 -10.23 -3.68
C MET A 342 -7.85 -10.77 -3.15
N VAL A 343 -6.77 -10.42 -3.80
CA VAL A 343 -5.42 -10.61 -3.30
C VAL A 343 -4.88 -9.26 -2.83
N MET A 344 -4.15 -9.27 -1.72
CA MET A 344 -3.54 -8.05 -1.18
C MET A 344 -2.11 -8.37 -0.76
N THR A 345 -1.15 -7.73 -1.40
CA THR A 345 0.28 -7.89 -1.10
C THR A 345 0.77 -6.79 -0.16
N PHE A 346 1.69 -7.13 0.71
CA PHE A 346 2.31 -6.19 1.65
C PHE A 346 3.59 -6.76 2.26
N ARG A 347 4.42 -5.89 2.80
CA ARG A 347 5.46 -6.31 3.75
C ARG A 347 4.79 -6.65 5.07
N SER A 348 4.93 -7.90 5.51
CA SER A 348 4.26 -8.40 6.70
C SER A 348 4.79 -7.73 7.97
N VAL A 349 3.86 -7.37 8.85
CA VAL A 349 4.15 -6.81 10.17
C VAL A 349 3.40 -7.61 11.22
N GLU A 350 4.13 -8.14 12.19
CA GLU A 350 3.53 -8.75 13.38
C GLU A 350 3.51 -7.80 14.55
N ARG A 351 2.64 -8.08 15.50
CA ARG A 351 2.50 -7.32 16.72
C ARG A 351 2.51 -8.25 17.93
N ASP A 352 3.35 -7.90 18.90
CA ASP A 352 3.36 -8.50 20.22
C ASP A 352 3.12 -7.42 21.28
N GLY A 353 1.96 -7.45 21.88
CA GLY A 353 1.54 -6.43 22.84
C GLY A 353 1.59 -5.02 22.26
N ARG A 354 2.64 -4.26 22.61
CA ARG A 354 2.77 -2.84 22.28
C ARG A 354 3.60 -2.55 21.03
N PHE A 355 4.35 -3.53 20.55
CA PHE A 355 5.32 -3.30 19.48
C PHE A 355 5.00 -4.13 18.27
N THR A 356 5.30 -3.55 17.11
CA THR A 356 5.24 -4.24 15.83
C THR A 356 6.66 -4.41 15.29
N TRP A 357 6.88 -5.47 14.54
CA TRP A 357 8.11 -5.72 13.80
C TRP A 357 7.79 -6.33 12.44
N HIS A 358 8.72 -6.20 11.51
CA HIS A 358 8.59 -6.90 10.23
C HIS A 358 8.76 -8.40 10.46
N SER A 359 7.91 -9.18 9.82
CA SER A 359 7.91 -10.62 9.89
C SER A 359 7.63 -11.22 8.52
N GLU A 360 7.96 -12.46 8.30
CA GLU A 360 7.67 -13.22 7.08
C GLU A 360 8.06 -12.57 5.73
N GLY A 361 8.51 -11.31 5.72
CA GLY A 361 8.90 -10.60 4.50
C GLY A 361 7.73 -10.21 3.61
N LEU A 362 7.76 -10.64 2.36
CA LEU A 362 6.74 -10.37 1.34
C LEU A 362 5.61 -11.39 1.44
N VAL A 363 4.40 -10.90 1.72
CA VAL A 363 3.20 -11.72 1.91
C VAL A 363 2.07 -11.26 1.00
N MET A 364 1.26 -12.20 0.56
CA MET A 364 -0.01 -11.99 -0.11
C MET A 364 -1.13 -12.58 0.76
N TRP A 365 -2.14 -11.79 1.08
CA TRP A 365 -3.40 -12.23 1.65
C TRP A 365 -4.37 -12.61 0.54
N VAL A 366 -5.18 -13.64 0.75
CA VAL A 366 -6.25 -14.09 -0.14
C VAL A 366 -7.56 -14.14 0.63
N GLY A 367 -8.60 -13.53 0.09
CA GLY A 367 -9.94 -13.49 0.70
C GLY A 367 -10.91 -12.66 -0.11
N LYS A 368 -11.93 -12.12 0.53
CA LYS A 368 -12.94 -11.26 -0.09
C LYS A 368 -12.99 -9.90 0.58
N TYR A 369 -13.45 -8.90 -0.15
CA TYR A 369 -13.72 -7.58 0.39
C TYR A 369 -14.63 -7.67 1.64
N GLU A 370 -15.65 -8.53 1.58
CA GLU A 370 -16.62 -8.75 2.63
C GLU A 370 -16.02 -9.33 3.91
N ASP A 371 -14.92 -10.05 3.85
CA ASP A 371 -14.20 -10.56 5.03
C ASP A 371 -13.67 -9.40 5.88
N LEU A 372 -13.02 -8.43 5.22
CA LEU A 372 -12.50 -7.23 5.88
C LEU A 372 -13.63 -6.31 6.35
N LYS A 373 -14.71 -6.20 5.57
CA LYS A 373 -15.89 -5.43 5.96
C LYS A 373 -16.56 -6.01 7.21
N LYS A 374 -16.73 -7.33 7.24
CA LYS A 374 -17.31 -8.03 8.40
C LYS A 374 -16.44 -7.88 9.65
N TRP A 375 -15.11 -7.97 9.51
CA TRP A 375 -14.20 -7.66 10.61
C TRP A 375 -14.40 -6.23 11.10
N TYR A 376 -14.46 -5.27 10.20
CA TYR A 376 -14.62 -3.86 10.54
C TYR A 376 -15.94 -3.60 11.28
N ASP A 377 -17.05 -4.16 10.81
CA ASP A 377 -18.39 -3.90 11.36
C ASP A 377 -18.62 -4.59 12.71
N SER A 378 -18.22 -5.84 12.85
CA SER A 378 -18.57 -6.67 14.01
C SER A 378 -17.39 -7.18 14.83
N GLY A 379 -16.16 -7.10 14.32
CA GLY A 379 -14.99 -7.74 14.91
C GLY A 379 -15.03 -9.27 14.84
N GLU A 380 -15.93 -9.83 14.02
CA GLU A 380 -15.97 -11.27 13.79
C GLU A 380 -14.76 -11.75 13.00
N ASN A 381 -14.32 -12.99 13.31
CA ASN A 381 -13.15 -13.63 12.69
C ASN A 381 -13.40 -14.11 11.26
N SER A 382 -13.87 -13.21 10.38
CA SER A 382 -13.81 -13.43 8.94
C SER A 382 -12.51 -12.80 8.47
N LEU A 383 -11.45 -13.59 8.37
CA LEU A 383 -10.08 -13.07 8.14
C LEU A 383 -9.58 -13.31 6.73
N GLY A 384 -10.44 -13.86 5.85
CA GLY A 384 -10.08 -14.34 4.52
C GLY A 384 -9.78 -15.84 4.51
N ASP A 385 -9.30 -16.33 3.37
CA ASP A 385 -9.06 -17.76 3.15
C ASP A 385 -7.72 -18.21 3.75
N TYR A 386 -6.62 -17.57 3.32
CA TYR A 386 -5.26 -17.87 3.79
C TYR A 386 -4.28 -16.74 3.44
N ARG A 387 -3.05 -16.89 3.89
CA ARG A 387 -1.91 -16.05 3.51
C ARG A 387 -0.91 -16.87 2.70
N VAL A 388 -0.11 -16.20 1.91
CA VAL A 388 0.97 -16.77 1.11
C VAL A 388 2.25 -16.00 1.40
N LYS A 389 3.27 -16.67 1.92
CA LYS A 389 4.62 -16.10 1.99
C LYS A 389 5.26 -16.29 0.62
N LEU A 390 5.45 -15.22 -0.10
CA LEU A 390 5.90 -15.25 -1.49
C LEU A 390 7.40 -15.51 -1.61
N ALA A 391 8.21 -14.93 -0.71
CA ALA A 391 9.66 -15.08 -0.74
C ALA A 391 10.28 -14.83 0.65
N HIS A 392 11.44 -15.45 0.91
CA HIS A 392 12.32 -15.03 1.99
C HIS A 392 12.92 -13.65 1.68
N VAL A 393 13.23 -12.89 2.71
CA VAL A 393 13.97 -11.64 2.59
C VAL A 393 15.14 -11.67 3.57
N TYR A 394 16.32 -11.35 3.10
CA TYR A 394 17.55 -11.35 3.85
C TYR A 394 17.94 -9.93 4.26
N LEU A 395 18.61 -9.77 5.38
CA LEU A 395 19.27 -8.51 5.72
C LEU A 395 20.62 -8.41 5.01
N SER A 396 21.05 -7.18 4.73
CA SER A 396 22.37 -6.96 4.16
C SER A 396 23.46 -7.54 5.06
N GLY A 397 24.34 -8.36 4.47
CA GLY A 397 25.42 -9.03 5.18
C GLY A 397 25.02 -10.24 6.04
N GLN A 398 23.78 -10.70 5.98
CA GLN A 398 23.32 -11.93 6.65
C GLN A 398 23.07 -13.04 5.65
N THR A 399 23.37 -14.27 6.05
CA THR A 399 23.18 -15.50 5.28
C THR A 399 21.88 -16.21 5.63
N GLU A 400 21.23 -15.83 6.72
CA GLU A 400 19.96 -16.40 7.17
C GLU A 400 18.80 -15.45 6.86
N PRO A 401 17.60 -15.95 6.54
CA PRO A 401 16.41 -15.15 6.33
C PRO A 401 16.09 -14.26 7.54
N ALA A 402 15.68 -13.03 7.28
CA ALA A 402 15.27 -12.11 8.32
C ALA A 402 13.86 -12.42 8.81
N GLU A 403 13.75 -13.08 9.95
CA GLU A 403 12.44 -13.41 10.54
C GLU A 403 11.87 -12.29 11.41
N LYS A 404 12.71 -11.44 12.02
CA LYS A 404 12.27 -10.44 13.03
C LYS A 404 12.91 -9.07 12.90
N ALA A 405 13.71 -8.82 11.90
CA ALA A 405 14.35 -7.54 11.70
C ALA A 405 13.86 -6.87 10.43
N GLY A 406 13.92 -5.54 10.36
CA GLY A 406 13.39 -4.73 9.29
C GLY A 406 13.87 -5.18 7.91
N SER A 407 13.13 -6.08 7.28
CA SER A 407 13.39 -6.48 5.92
C SER A 407 13.07 -5.35 4.96
N ASP A 408 14.02 -5.02 4.09
CA ASP A 408 13.84 -4.01 3.06
C ASP A 408 13.18 -4.66 1.84
N THR A 409 11.85 -4.64 1.82
CA THR A 409 10.99 -5.23 0.78
C THR A 409 9.61 -4.57 0.81
N GLY A 410 8.72 -4.99 -0.06
CA GLY A 410 7.36 -4.45 -0.19
C GLY A 410 7.27 -3.52 -1.39
N TYR A 411 6.26 -2.65 -1.44
CA TYR A 411 5.97 -1.84 -2.62
C TYR A 411 5.86 -2.73 -3.86
N CYS A 412 4.72 -3.38 -3.95
CA CYS A 412 4.49 -4.37 -4.99
C CYS A 412 3.75 -3.77 -6.17
N GLY A 413 4.14 -4.18 -7.39
CA GLY A 413 3.24 -4.21 -8.52
C GLY A 413 2.50 -5.55 -8.50
N VAL A 414 1.19 -5.50 -8.69
CA VAL A 414 0.35 -6.70 -8.79
C VAL A 414 -0.50 -6.59 -10.03
N VAL A 415 -0.45 -7.58 -10.89
CA VAL A 415 -1.34 -7.69 -12.05
C VAL A 415 -1.97 -9.08 -12.10
N VAL A 416 -3.24 -9.12 -12.51
CA VAL A 416 -3.97 -10.37 -12.72
C VAL A 416 -4.14 -10.57 -14.21
N LEU A 417 -3.51 -11.60 -14.75
CA LEU A 417 -3.57 -11.96 -16.15
C LEU A 417 -4.95 -12.52 -16.52
N SER A 418 -5.30 -12.48 -17.79
CA SER A 418 -6.60 -12.95 -18.28
C SER A 418 -6.85 -14.43 -18.03
N ASP A 419 -5.80 -15.24 -17.89
CA ASP A 419 -5.90 -16.67 -17.53
C ASP A 419 -5.97 -16.92 -16.02
N GLY A 420 -6.06 -15.85 -15.21
CA GLY A 420 -6.17 -15.89 -13.76
C GLY A 420 -4.84 -16.07 -13.02
N ARG A 421 -3.70 -16.10 -13.72
CA ARG A 421 -2.40 -16.00 -13.05
C ARG A 421 -2.21 -14.59 -12.48
N ILE A 422 -1.55 -14.52 -11.34
CA ILE A 422 -1.22 -13.29 -10.64
C ILE A 422 0.29 -13.13 -10.68
N VAL A 423 0.77 -12.01 -11.23
CA VAL A 423 2.19 -11.65 -11.22
C VAL A 423 2.40 -10.58 -10.18
N VAL A 424 3.20 -10.89 -9.17
CA VAL A 424 3.59 -9.98 -8.10
C VAL A 424 5.04 -9.59 -8.31
N SER A 425 5.31 -8.34 -8.63
CA SER A 425 6.65 -7.76 -8.64
C SER A 425 6.94 -7.09 -7.30
N SER A 426 8.16 -7.24 -6.79
CA SER A 426 8.60 -6.55 -5.58
C SER A 426 10.12 -6.37 -5.60
N TYR A 427 10.62 -5.62 -4.63
CA TYR A 427 12.05 -5.49 -4.40
C TYR A 427 12.44 -6.11 -3.06
N GLY A 428 13.68 -6.51 -2.97
CA GLY A 428 14.25 -7.05 -1.74
C GLY A 428 15.58 -7.72 -2.00
N LYS A 429 16.24 -8.10 -0.94
CA LYS A 429 17.34 -9.05 -0.96
C LYS A 429 16.73 -10.45 -0.78
N PHE A 430 16.47 -11.15 -1.88
CA PHE A 430 15.75 -12.42 -1.86
C PHE A 430 16.67 -13.66 -1.78
N ASP A 431 17.97 -13.45 -1.71
CA ASP A 431 18.99 -14.48 -1.51
C ASP A 431 20.09 -13.96 -0.57
N ALA A 432 20.93 -14.89 -0.07
CA ALA A 432 22.02 -14.56 0.85
C ALA A 432 23.22 -13.87 0.15
N GLU A 433 23.35 -14.04 -1.16
CA GLU A 433 24.54 -13.67 -1.94
C GLU A 433 24.47 -12.24 -2.44
N SER A 434 23.24 -11.71 -2.65
CA SER A 434 23.02 -10.35 -3.15
C SER A 434 23.54 -9.29 -2.17
N GLY A 435 24.35 -8.38 -2.67
CA GLY A 435 24.86 -7.24 -1.89
C GLY A 435 23.79 -6.21 -1.58
N LYS A 436 22.88 -5.96 -2.53
CA LYS A 436 21.81 -4.95 -2.47
C LYS A 436 20.47 -5.56 -2.87
N THR A 437 19.40 -4.80 -2.67
CA THR A 437 18.06 -5.17 -3.14
C THR A 437 17.97 -5.13 -4.65
N TYR A 438 17.19 -6.02 -5.21
CA TYR A 438 16.90 -6.11 -6.64
C TYR A 438 15.40 -6.33 -6.88
N ILE A 439 14.97 -6.21 -8.14
CA ILE A 439 13.57 -6.40 -8.52
C ILE A 439 13.36 -7.83 -8.97
N ALA A 440 12.37 -8.48 -8.36
CA ALA A 440 11.96 -9.83 -8.74
C ALA A 440 10.44 -9.95 -8.81
N SER A 441 9.97 -10.98 -9.46
CA SER A 441 8.55 -11.33 -9.51
C SER A 441 8.30 -12.79 -9.15
N LYS A 442 7.09 -13.04 -8.68
CA LYS A 442 6.52 -14.38 -8.48
C LYS A 442 5.18 -14.45 -9.18
N THR A 443 4.99 -15.53 -9.93
CA THR A 443 3.72 -15.82 -10.60
C THR A 443 3.01 -16.95 -9.86
N VAL A 444 1.75 -16.72 -9.51
CA VAL A 444 0.91 -17.72 -8.81
C VAL A 444 -0.45 -17.81 -9.46
N LYS A 445 -1.17 -18.91 -9.21
CA LYS A 445 -2.58 -19.09 -9.57
C LYS A 445 -3.35 -19.54 -8.34
N LEU A 446 -4.50 -18.91 -8.05
CA LEU A 446 -5.25 -19.22 -6.82
C LEU A 446 -5.69 -20.68 -6.77
N GLU A 447 -6.11 -21.25 -7.90
CA GLU A 447 -6.49 -22.67 -7.98
C GLU A 447 -5.36 -23.60 -7.48
N ASP A 448 -4.10 -23.32 -7.80
CA ASP A 448 -2.97 -24.13 -7.40
C ASP A 448 -2.55 -23.87 -5.94
N LEU A 449 -2.70 -22.62 -5.49
CA LEU A 449 -2.55 -22.27 -4.06
C LEU A 449 -3.59 -22.98 -3.20
N ASP A 450 -4.84 -23.06 -3.66
CA ASP A 450 -5.93 -23.76 -2.98
C ASP A 450 -5.61 -25.26 -2.83
N LYS A 451 -5.00 -25.88 -3.85
CA LYS A 451 -4.53 -27.28 -3.78
C LYS A 451 -3.45 -27.45 -2.71
N LEU A 452 -2.48 -26.54 -2.65
CA LEU A 452 -1.42 -26.56 -1.61
C LEU A 452 -2.02 -26.33 -0.22
N TYR A 453 -2.87 -25.34 -0.06
CA TYR A 453 -3.54 -25.03 1.20
C TYR A 453 -4.36 -26.23 1.73
N ALA A 454 -5.11 -26.90 0.84
CA ALA A 454 -5.89 -28.08 1.20
C ALA A 454 -5.01 -29.25 1.69
N LYS A 455 -3.80 -29.42 1.15
CA LYS A 455 -2.83 -30.41 1.65
C LYS A 455 -2.33 -30.06 3.05
N LEU A 456 -1.94 -28.79 3.28
CA LEU A 456 -1.50 -28.32 4.60
C LEU A 456 -2.60 -28.47 5.67
N ALA A 457 -3.85 -28.27 5.30
CA ALA A 457 -4.99 -28.47 6.21
C ALA A 457 -5.16 -29.94 6.65
N LYS A 458 -4.81 -30.89 5.79
CA LYS A 458 -4.93 -32.34 6.09
C LYS A 458 -3.74 -32.88 6.91
N THR A 459 -2.57 -32.27 6.80
CA THR A 459 -1.36 -32.72 7.53
C THR A 459 -1.23 -32.17 8.93
N GLY A 460 -2.12 -31.24 9.34
CA GLY A 460 -2.15 -30.67 10.70
C GLY A 460 -0.96 -29.77 11.05
N SER A 461 -0.19 -29.38 10.07
CA SER A 461 0.97 -28.48 10.20
C SER A 461 0.62 -27.04 9.92
#